data_c520829176d149c3c8327566d91946c0
#
_entry.id   c520829176d149c3c8327566d91946c0
#
_cell.length_a   1.000
_cell.length_b   1.000
_cell.length_c   1.000
_cell.angle_alpha   90.00
_cell.angle_beta   90.00
_cell.angle_gamma   90.00
#
_symmetry.space_group_name_H-M   'P 1'
#
loop_
_entity.id
_entity.type
_entity.pdbx_description
1 polymer ?
#
loop_
_entity_poly.entity_id
_entity_poly.type
_entity_poly.pdbx_seq_one_letter_code
_entity_poly.pdbx_strand_id
1 'polypeptide(L)'
;QKKEKNYSELTFHYWFWQNKLSSYDNKTWIGFCQKRRFWLKKKVKIKSFEDLKKNILKEQPKKWNKYESVICNPVSVHSPKKMKLLKRGWKNLIKDPSIFYDLKKQNIKLHFDMHHGYGILDRAAEVMDKKEKEEFKKYINDNNKFNPNIMYVSKKIFLQKWFTDLFNWLFKC
;
A
#
# COMPACT_ATOMS: atom_id res chain seq x y z
N GLN A 1 -10.09 4.75 -18.49
CA GLN A 1 -8.89 5.17 -19.26
C GLN A 1 -8.40 6.58 -18.87
N LYS A 2 -9.28 7.63 -18.82
CA LYS A 2 -8.83 9.00 -18.46
C LYS A 2 -8.15 9.11 -17.07
N LYS A 3 -8.56 8.31 -16.10
CA LYS A 3 -8.01 8.30 -14.73
C LYS A 3 -6.77 7.41 -14.56
N GLU A 4 -6.47 6.52 -15.51
CA GLU A 4 -5.34 5.59 -15.44
C GLU A 4 -3.98 6.31 -15.33
N LYS A 5 -3.84 7.45 -16.02
CA LYS A 5 -2.64 8.28 -15.96
C LYS A 5 -2.30 8.74 -14.53
N ASN A 6 -3.32 9.00 -13.71
CA ASN A 6 -3.15 9.51 -12.34
C ASN A 6 -3.16 8.40 -11.28
N TYR A 7 -3.97 7.35 -11.48
CA TYR A 7 -4.26 6.34 -10.46
C TYR A 7 -3.70 4.95 -10.78
N SER A 8 -3.09 4.77 -11.97
CA SER A 8 -2.42 3.52 -12.38
C SER A 8 -3.31 2.28 -12.13
N GLU A 9 -2.78 1.27 -11.46
CA GLU A 9 -3.49 0.02 -11.16
C GLU A 9 -4.74 0.20 -10.27
N LEU A 10 -4.83 1.27 -9.48
CA LEU A 10 -6.04 1.58 -8.70
C LEU A 10 -7.24 1.90 -9.59
N THR A 11 -7.04 2.28 -10.86
CA THR A 11 -8.13 2.45 -11.83
C THR A 11 -8.91 1.15 -12.03
N PHE A 12 -8.20 0.01 -12.10
CA PHE A 12 -8.85 -1.30 -12.18
C PHE A 12 -9.59 -1.66 -10.88
N HIS A 13 -9.02 -1.36 -9.71
CA HIS A 13 -9.67 -1.59 -8.42
C HIS A 13 -10.95 -0.78 -8.28
N TYR A 14 -10.93 0.49 -8.71
CA TYR A 14 -12.11 1.33 -8.75
C TYR A 14 -13.20 0.76 -9.66
N TRP A 15 -12.83 0.37 -10.89
CA TRP A 15 -13.76 -0.25 -11.83
C TRP A 15 -14.36 -1.54 -11.25
N PHE A 16 -13.55 -2.41 -10.66
CA PHE A 16 -14.00 -3.64 -10.04
C PHE A 16 -14.98 -3.37 -8.89
N TRP A 17 -14.67 -2.41 -8.04
CA TRP A 17 -15.54 -1.98 -6.97
C TRP A 17 -16.92 -1.56 -7.47
N GLN A 18 -16.96 -0.68 -8.47
CA GLN A 18 -18.21 -0.13 -9.01
C GLN A 18 -19.06 -1.14 -9.80
N ASN A 19 -18.43 -2.10 -10.47
CA ASN A 19 -19.11 -2.92 -11.48
C ASN A 19 -19.21 -4.41 -11.12
N LYS A 20 -18.39 -4.90 -10.17
CA LYS A 20 -18.29 -6.34 -9.91
C LYS A 20 -18.43 -6.72 -8.45
N LEU A 21 -17.98 -5.88 -7.53
CA LEU A 21 -17.90 -6.26 -6.11
C LEU A 21 -19.25 -6.61 -5.51
N SER A 22 -20.34 -5.95 -5.91
CA SER A 22 -21.70 -6.19 -5.43
C SER A 22 -22.25 -7.58 -5.77
N SER A 23 -21.74 -8.22 -6.83
CA SER A 23 -22.19 -9.55 -7.24
C SER A 23 -21.64 -10.71 -6.41
N TYR A 24 -20.76 -10.43 -5.44
CA TYR A 24 -20.16 -11.43 -4.58
C TYR A 24 -20.76 -11.44 -3.19
N ASP A 25 -20.81 -12.61 -2.54
CA ASP A 25 -21.19 -12.74 -1.14
C ASP A 25 -20.18 -12.10 -0.20
N ASN A 26 -20.63 -11.64 0.97
CA ASN A 26 -19.79 -10.98 1.96
C ASN A 26 -18.60 -11.82 2.46
N LYS A 27 -18.73 -13.15 2.43
CA LYS A 27 -17.69 -14.10 2.84
C LYS A 27 -16.74 -14.49 1.72
N THR A 28 -17.03 -14.11 0.47
CA THR A 28 -16.17 -14.42 -0.69
C THR A 28 -14.82 -13.78 -0.55
N TRP A 29 -13.77 -14.58 -0.74
CA TRP A 29 -12.40 -14.10 -0.80
C TRP A 29 -12.08 -13.60 -2.19
N ILE A 30 -11.57 -12.37 -2.27
CA ILE A 30 -11.21 -11.70 -3.51
C ILE A 30 -9.75 -11.27 -3.40
N GLY A 31 -8.94 -11.61 -4.39
CA GLY A 31 -7.52 -11.30 -4.42
C GLY A 31 -7.12 -10.45 -5.59
N PHE A 32 -6.23 -9.50 -5.35
CA PHE A 32 -5.65 -8.66 -6.39
C PHE A 32 -4.17 -8.96 -6.55
N CYS A 33 -3.76 -9.07 -7.81
CA CYS A 33 -2.37 -9.18 -8.24
C CYS A 33 -1.94 -7.91 -8.96
N GLN A 34 -0.65 -7.68 -9.06
CA GLN A 34 -0.07 -6.65 -9.92
C GLN A 34 0.38 -7.25 -11.26
N LYS A 35 0.61 -6.40 -12.26
CA LYS A 35 0.99 -6.81 -13.62
C LYS A 35 2.13 -7.83 -13.69
N ARG A 36 3.07 -7.78 -12.74
CA ARG A 36 4.26 -8.65 -12.72
C ARG A 36 4.43 -9.40 -11.40
N ARG A 37 3.42 -9.42 -10.53
CA ARG A 37 3.49 -10.04 -9.20
C ARG A 37 2.24 -10.85 -8.96
N PHE A 38 2.42 -12.08 -8.49
CA PHE A 38 1.34 -13.03 -8.29
C PHE A 38 1.43 -13.66 -6.90
N TRP A 39 0.28 -14.00 -6.35
CA TRP A 39 0.21 -14.85 -5.16
C TRP A 39 0.56 -16.29 -5.54
N LEU A 40 1.48 -16.89 -4.81
CA LEU A 40 1.90 -18.28 -5.05
C LEU A 40 1.46 -19.19 -3.90
N LYS A 41 1.17 -20.45 -4.21
CA LYS A 41 0.80 -21.48 -3.22
C LYS A 41 1.91 -21.72 -2.18
N LYS A 42 3.16 -21.62 -2.63
CA LYS A 42 4.38 -21.79 -1.80
C LYS A 42 5.52 -20.94 -2.37
N LYS A 43 6.53 -20.68 -1.55
CA LYS A 43 7.75 -20.00 -1.99
C LYS A 43 8.52 -20.89 -2.96
N VAL A 44 8.52 -20.54 -4.23
CA VAL A 44 9.28 -21.26 -5.28
C VAL A 44 9.87 -20.24 -6.26
N LYS A 45 10.96 -20.64 -6.93
CA LYS A 45 11.54 -19.86 -8.04
C LYS A 45 10.76 -20.22 -9.31
N ILE A 46 10.12 -19.24 -9.91
CA ILE A 46 9.40 -19.36 -11.18
C ILE A 46 10.43 -19.20 -12.31
N LYS A 47 10.54 -20.21 -13.18
CA LYS A 47 11.48 -20.23 -14.31
C LYS A 47 10.77 -20.12 -15.65
N SER A 48 9.49 -20.47 -15.71
CA SER A 48 8.68 -20.50 -16.93
C SER A 48 7.24 -20.09 -16.65
N PHE A 49 6.49 -19.83 -17.73
CA PHE A 49 5.06 -19.58 -17.63
C PHE A 49 4.29 -20.80 -17.12
N GLU A 50 4.72 -21.99 -17.46
CA GLU A 50 4.14 -23.24 -16.97
C GLU A 50 4.35 -23.42 -15.46
N ASP A 51 5.54 -23.06 -14.95
CA ASP A 51 5.81 -23.03 -13.52
C ASP A 51 4.88 -22.05 -12.80
N LEU A 52 4.63 -20.87 -13.40
CA LEU A 52 3.70 -19.89 -12.85
C LEU A 52 2.29 -20.47 -12.79
N LYS A 53 1.76 -21.00 -13.88
CA LYS A 53 0.41 -21.61 -13.94
C LYS A 53 0.19 -22.67 -12.88
N LYS A 54 1.21 -23.52 -12.64
CA LYS A 54 1.17 -24.59 -11.65
C LYS A 54 1.18 -24.09 -10.21
N ASN A 55 1.91 -23.01 -9.96
CA ASN A 55 2.17 -22.51 -8.60
C ASN A 55 1.33 -21.29 -8.21
N ILE A 56 0.63 -20.67 -9.14
CA ILE A 56 -0.24 -19.52 -8.83
C ILE A 56 -1.34 -19.92 -7.85
N LEU A 57 -1.60 -19.06 -6.88
CA LEU A 57 -2.67 -19.23 -5.92
C LEU A 57 -4.03 -18.95 -6.60
N LYS A 58 -4.88 -19.96 -6.68
CA LYS A 58 -6.24 -19.86 -7.27
C LYS A 58 -7.32 -19.75 -6.19
N GLU A 59 -7.07 -20.35 -5.02
CA GLU A 59 -8.00 -20.40 -3.91
C GLU A 59 -7.30 -20.03 -2.62
N GLN A 60 -8.02 -19.41 -1.68
CA GLN A 60 -7.42 -19.05 -0.41
C GLN A 60 -7.09 -20.32 0.40
N PRO A 61 -5.91 -20.40 1.03
CA PRO A 61 -5.58 -21.50 1.93
C PRO A 61 -6.48 -21.50 3.16
N LYS A 62 -6.92 -22.68 3.63
CA LYS A 62 -7.79 -22.82 4.81
C LYS A 62 -7.26 -22.09 6.05
N LYS A 63 -5.94 -22.02 6.23
CA LYS A 63 -5.28 -21.28 7.34
C LYS A 63 -5.57 -19.78 7.34
N TRP A 64 -6.05 -19.20 6.23
CA TRP A 64 -6.40 -17.79 6.14
C TRP A 64 -7.81 -17.48 6.64
N ASN A 65 -8.66 -18.49 6.87
CA ASN A 65 -10.05 -18.28 7.31
C ASN A 65 -10.16 -17.48 8.63
N LYS A 66 -9.14 -17.52 9.47
CA LYS A 66 -9.05 -16.75 10.72
C LYS A 66 -8.72 -15.28 10.53
N TYR A 67 -8.36 -14.87 9.33
CA TYR A 67 -8.03 -13.48 9.00
C TYR A 67 -9.17 -12.82 8.22
N GLU A 68 -9.17 -11.51 8.24
CA GLU A 68 -10.06 -10.67 7.44
C GLU A 68 -9.45 -10.37 6.07
N SER A 69 -8.16 -10.13 6.08
CA SER A 69 -7.36 -9.79 4.91
C SER A 69 -5.94 -10.32 5.02
N VAL A 70 -5.30 -10.52 3.88
CA VAL A 70 -3.89 -10.91 3.76
C VAL A 70 -3.21 -9.93 2.80
N ILE A 71 -2.12 -9.34 3.26
CA ILE A 71 -1.32 -8.39 2.50
C ILE A 71 0.10 -8.92 2.30
N CYS A 72 0.86 -8.30 1.40
CA CYS A 72 2.27 -8.59 1.25
C CYS A 72 3.06 -8.18 2.51
N ASN A 73 4.20 -8.81 2.73
CA ASN A 73 5.08 -8.42 3.81
C ASN A 73 5.49 -6.94 3.65
N PRO A 74 5.43 -6.16 4.73
CA PRO A 74 5.88 -4.77 4.69
C PRO A 74 7.39 -4.70 4.45
N VAL A 75 7.83 -3.65 3.76
CA VAL A 75 9.24 -3.34 3.55
C VAL A 75 9.68 -2.22 4.48
N SER A 76 10.92 -2.32 4.97
CA SER A 76 11.51 -1.28 5.79
C SER A 76 11.97 -0.09 4.95
N VAL A 77 11.73 1.11 5.46
CA VAL A 77 12.24 2.38 4.91
C VAL A 77 13.52 2.84 5.60
N HIS A 78 14.03 2.06 6.56
CA HIS A 78 15.24 2.38 7.32
C HIS A 78 16.47 2.49 6.42
N SER A 79 17.38 3.32 6.88
CA SER A 79 18.74 3.45 6.33
C SER A 79 18.80 3.79 4.84
N PRO A 80 18.12 4.87 4.39
CA PRO A 80 18.44 5.39 3.07
C PRO A 80 19.95 5.70 3.03
N LYS A 81 20.61 5.42 1.90
CA LYS A 81 22.00 5.80 1.75
C LYS A 81 22.18 7.29 2.10
N LYS A 82 23.15 7.64 2.94
CA LYS A 82 23.37 9.00 3.44
C LYS A 82 23.34 10.06 2.33
N MET A 83 23.93 9.76 1.18
CA MET A 83 23.88 10.63 0.01
C MET A 83 22.45 10.85 -0.55
N LYS A 84 21.59 9.83 -0.47
CA LYS A 84 20.20 9.97 -0.89
C LYS A 84 19.41 10.84 0.08
N LEU A 85 19.67 10.69 1.38
CA LEU A 85 19.10 11.52 2.43
C LEU A 85 19.50 12.99 2.24
N LEU A 86 20.77 13.29 2.02
CA LEU A 86 21.25 14.63 1.73
C LEU A 86 20.61 15.23 0.47
N LYS A 87 20.59 14.48 -0.65
CA LYS A 87 20.07 14.99 -1.93
C LYS A 87 18.55 15.17 -1.96
N ARG A 88 17.78 14.29 -1.33
CA ARG A 88 16.32 14.25 -1.44
C ARG A 88 15.59 14.59 -0.14
N GLY A 89 16.24 14.38 1.01
CA GLY A 89 15.70 14.67 2.34
C GLY A 89 16.17 15.99 2.94
N TRP A 90 16.86 16.86 2.16
CA TRP A 90 17.52 18.06 2.68
C TRP A 90 16.58 19.01 3.43
N LYS A 91 15.31 19.17 2.97
CA LYS A 91 14.32 20.00 3.65
C LYS A 91 13.96 19.46 5.05
N ASN A 92 13.92 18.13 5.19
CA ASN A 92 13.70 17.50 6.48
C ASN A 92 14.95 17.65 7.36
N LEU A 93 16.15 17.54 6.78
CA LEU A 93 17.43 17.70 7.53
C LEU A 93 17.65 19.14 8.02
N ILE A 94 17.21 20.15 7.28
CA ILE A 94 17.26 21.55 7.76
C ILE A 94 16.35 21.72 8.97
N LYS A 95 15.16 21.10 8.97
CA LYS A 95 14.24 21.18 10.11
C LYS A 95 14.71 20.37 11.31
N ASP A 96 15.28 19.22 11.08
CA ASP A 96 15.78 18.32 12.12
C ASP A 96 17.05 17.59 11.65
N PRO A 97 18.24 18.14 11.90
CA PRO A 97 19.50 17.52 11.52
C PRO A 97 19.74 16.15 12.15
N SER A 98 19.10 15.85 13.29
CA SER A 98 19.25 14.56 13.97
C SER A 98 18.74 13.36 13.17
N ILE A 99 17.87 13.58 12.17
CA ILE A 99 17.41 12.55 11.22
C ILE A 99 18.61 11.82 10.56
N PHE A 100 19.74 12.50 10.42
CA PHE A 100 20.93 11.92 9.81
C PHE A 100 21.56 10.80 10.63
N TYR A 101 21.40 10.86 11.96
CA TYR A 101 22.00 9.92 12.91
C TYR A 101 20.97 9.03 13.59
N ASP A 102 19.75 9.52 13.81
CA ASP A 102 18.68 8.80 14.49
C ASP A 102 17.81 8.01 13.51
N LEU A 103 18.01 6.70 13.48
CA LEU A 103 17.24 5.79 12.63
C LEU A 103 15.75 5.78 12.95
N LYS A 104 15.35 6.10 14.21
CA LYS A 104 13.92 6.15 14.58
C LYS A 104 13.18 7.25 13.85
N LYS A 105 13.88 8.34 13.49
CA LYS A 105 13.34 9.44 12.70
C LYS A 105 13.28 9.16 11.20
N GLN A 106 13.88 8.07 10.75
CA GLN A 106 13.80 7.59 9.35
C GLN A 106 12.55 6.76 9.15
N ASN A 107 11.40 7.43 9.16
CA ASN A 107 10.06 6.88 9.13
C ASN A 107 9.43 6.89 7.71
N ILE A 108 8.17 6.44 7.62
CA ILE A 108 7.42 6.39 6.36
C ILE A 108 7.25 7.79 5.76
N LYS A 109 6.95 8.80 6.58
CA LYS A 109 6.78 10.19 6.14
C LYS A 109 8.04 10.72 5.46
N LEU A 110 9.19 10.58 6.10
CA LEU A 110 10.48 10.98 5.51
C LEU A 110 10.73 10.25 4.17
N HIS A 111 10.47 8.95 4.13
CA HIS A 111 10.62 8.16 2.91
C HIS A 111 9.75 8.71 1.77
N PHE A 112 8.49 9.05 2.06
CA PHE A 112 7.58 9.62 1.09
C PHE A 112 8.03 11.00 0.61
N ASP A 113 8.41 11.89 1.53
CA ASP A 113 8.94 13.22 1.23
C ASP A 113 10.15 13.17 0.27
N MET A 114 11.04 12.20 0.48
CA MET A 114 12.23 12.00 -0.36
C MET A 114 11.90 11.52 -1.79
N HIS A 115 10.77 10.87 -2.00
CA HIS A 115 10.41 10.28 -3.30
C HIS A 115 9.39 11.08 -4.07
N HIS A 116 8.45 11.73 -3.37
CA HIS A 116 7.28 12.37 -3.96
C HIS A 116 7.22 13.88 -3.72
N GLY A 117 8.04 14.39 -2.83
CA GLY A 117 8.11 15.81 -2.50
C GLY A 117 7.64 16.11 -1.07
N TYR A 118 8.32 17.10 -0.49
CA TYR A 118 8.13 17.50 0.89
C TYR A 118 6.72 18.03 1.15
N GLY A 119 6.07 17.48 2.21
CA GLY A 119 4.77 17.92 2.69
C GLY A 119 3.57 17.50 1.83
N ILE A 120 3.78 16.74 0.74
CA ILE A 120 2.67 16.28 -0.11
C ILE A 120 1.77 15.30 0.67
N LEU A 121 2.37 14.39 1.43
CA LEU A 121 1.63 13.42 2.23
C LEU A 121 0.84 14.09 3.37
N ASP A 122 1.39 15.14 3.96
CA ASP A 122 0.67 15.94 4.97
C ASP A 122 -0.57 16.60 4.36
N ARG A 123 -0.44 17.22 3.17
CA ARG A 123 -1.58 17.82 2.46
C ARG A 123 -2.64 16.78 2.11
N ALA A 124 -2.23 15.59 1.67
CA ALA A 124 -3.16 14.52 1.39
C ALA A 124 -3.90 14.02 2.66
N ALA A 125 -3.25 14.09 3.82
CA ALA A 125 -3.89 13.77 5.10
C ALA A 125 -4.92 14.82 5.54
N GLU A 126 -4.77 16.10 5.15
CA GLU A 126 -5.70 17.16 5.57
C GLU A 126 -7.13 16.97 5.04
N VAL A 127 -7.32 16.23 3.96
CA VAL A 127 -8.66 15.94 3.39
C VAL A 127 -9.32 14.70 4.00
N MET A 128 -8.67 14.05 4.97
CA MET A 128 -9.24 12.95 5.77
C MET A 128 -10.13 13.51 6.88
N ASP A 129 -11.03 12.67 7.38
CA ASP A 129 -11.79 12.97 8.59
C ASP A 129 -10.84 13.08 9.80
N LYS A 130 -11.20 13.91 10.79
CA LYS A 130 -10.30 14.28 11.89
C LYS A 130 -9.65 13.05 12.58
N LYS A 131 -10.45 12.04 12.91
CA LYS A 131 -9.94 10.83 13.60
C LYS A 131 -8.97 10.06 12.71
N GLU A 132 -9.34 9.80 11.47
CA GLU A 132 -8.51 9.07 10.51
C GLU A 132 -7.21 9.82 10.21
N LYS A 133 -7.27 11.15 10.10
CA LYS A 133 -6.11 12.01 9.91
C LYS A 133 -5.09 11.86 11.04
N GLU A 134 -5.54 11.93 12.29
CA GLU A 134 -4.63 11.80 13.44
C GLU A 134 -4.00 10.40 13.51
N GLU A 135 -4.79 9.35 13.30
CA GLU A 135 -4.30 7.97 13.26
C GLU A 135 -3.30 7.76 12.10
N PHE A 136 -3.61 8.29 10.91
CA PHE A 136 -2.72 8.23 9.75
C PHE A 136 -1.42 8.97 9.98
N LYS A 137 -1.47 10.23 10.48
CA LYS A 137 -0.29 11.02 10.81
C LYS A 137 0.58 10.31 11.85
N LYS A 138 -0.03 9.75 12.89
CA LYS A 138 0.68 8.95 13.87
C LYS A 138 1.35 7.76 13.22
N TYR A 139 0.61 6.99 12.40
CA TYR A 139 1.16 5.82 11.73
C TYR A 139 2.38 6.14 10.87
N ILE A 140 2.33 7.16 10.02
CA ILE A 140 3.45 7.49 9.12
C ILE A 140 4.67 8.07 9.84
N ASN A 141 4.48 8.68 11.02
CA ASN A 141 5.57 9.21 11.84
C ASN A 141 6.23 8.16 12.75
N ASP A 142 5.43 7.24 13.31
CA ASP A 142 5.91 6.27 14.29
C ASP A 142 6.44 4.98 13.65
N ASN A 143 6.10 4.73 12.37
CA ASN A 143 6.48 3.49 11.70
C ASN A 143 7.54 3.70 10.62
N ASN A 144 8.33 2.64 10.44
CA ASN A 144 9.39 2.56 9.44
C ASN A 144 9.21 1.39 8.46
N LYS A 145 8.03 0.79 8.46
CA LYS A 145 7.65 -0.29 7.54
C LYS A 145 6.28 -0.01 6.95
N PHE A 146 6.14 -0.21 5.65
CA PHE A 146 4.85 -0.11 4.95
C PHE A 146 4.74 -1.16 3.85
N ASN A 147 3.53 -1.42 3.39
CA ASN A 147 3.30 -2.26 2.23
C ASN A 147 3.29 -1.40 0.95
N PRO A 148 4.32 -1.47 0.09
CA PRO A 148 4.39 -0.69 -1.14
C PRO A 148 3.57 -1.30 -2.27
N ASN A 149 2.90 -2.43 -2.04
CA ASN A 149 2.19 -3.17 -3.06
C ASN A 149 0.68 -3.02 -2.86
N ILE A 150 -0.04 -2.78 -3.94
CA ILE A 150 -1.49 -2.82 -3.97
C ILE A 150 -2.02 -4.24 -4.21
N MET A 151 -1.26 -5.23 -3.74
CA MET A 151 -1.64 -6.65 -3.73
C MET A 151 -2.20 -7.02 -2.37
N TYR A 152 -3.40 -7.53 -2.36
CA TYR A 152 -4.04 -8.04 -1.14
C TYR A 152 -5.10 -9.08 -1.50
N VAL A 153 -5.46 -9.90 -0.53
CA VAL A 153 -6.56 -10.87 -0.60
C VAL A 153 -7.44 -10.63 0.61
N SER A 154 -8.72 -10.39 0.40
CA SER A 154 -9.64 -10.03 1.49
C SER A 154 -11.02 -10.60 1.28
N LYS A 155 -11.80 -10.77 2.36
CA LYS A 155 -13.23 -11.03 2.26
C LYS A 155 -13.94 -9.79 1.71
N LYS A 156 -14.99 -10.02 0.91
CA LYS A 156 -15.74 -8.94 0.21
C LYS A 156 -16.20 -7.84 1.16
N ILE A 157 -16.67 -8.16 2.36
CA ILE A 157 -17.16 -7.17 3.31
C ILE A 157 -16.08 -6.15 3.74
N PHE A 158 -14.85 -6.62 4.01
CA PHE A 158 -13.74 -5.73 4.38
C PHE A 158 -13.20 -4.97 3.16
N LEU A 159 -13.24 -5.61 1.99
CA LEU A 159 -12.87 -5.00 0.73
C LEU A 159 -13.78 -3.83 0.37
N GLN A 160 -15.10 -3.99 0.58
CA GLN A 160 -16.09 -2.94 0.36
C GLN A 160 -15.78 -1.71 1.21
N LYS A 161 -15.53 -1.91 2.51
CA LYS A 161 -15.17 -0.83 3.42
C LYS A 161 -13.89 -0.14 2.97
N TRP A 162 -12.84 -0.91 2.70
CA TRP A 162 -11.54 -0.36 2.28
C TRP A 162 -11.64 0.45 0.98
N PHE A 163 -12.37 -0.02 -0.02
CA PHE A 163 -12.58 0.74 -1.26
C PHE A 163 -13.36 2.03 -1.01
N THR A 164 -14.39 1.98 -0.19
CA THR A 164 -15.17 3.17 0.16
C THR A 164 -14.26 4.24 0.78
N ASP A 165 -13.49 3.88 1.80
CA ASP A 165 -12.60 4.81 2.51
C ASP A 165 -11.49 5.32 1.58
N LEU A 166 -10.82 4.42 0.87
CA LEU A 166 -9.73 4.75 -0.06
C LEU A 166 -10.17 5.71 -1.17
N PHE A 167 -11.25 5.40 -1.88
CA PHE A 167 -11.65 6.19 -3.04
C PHE A 167 -12.33 7.50 -2.64
N ASN A 168 -13.04 7.53 -1.52
CA ASN A 168 -13.54 8.78 -0.96
C ASN A 168 -12.42 9.75 -0.59
N TRP A 169 -11.33 9.25 -0.02
CA TRP A 169 -10.15 10.07 0.25
C TRP A 169 -9.41 10.45 -1.03
N LEU A 170 -9.13 9.47 -1.88
CA LEU A 170 -8.31 9.66 -3.09
C LEU A 170 -8.89 10.69 -4.06
N PHE A 171 -10.23 10.80 -4.14
CA PHE A 171 -10.89 11.78 -5.01
C PHE A 171 -10.95 13.18 -4.42
N LYS A 172 -10.65 13.35 -3.14
CA LYS A 172 -10.47 14.67 -2.50
C LYS A 172 -9.03 15.18 -2.65
N CYS A 173 -8.05 14.30 -2.90
CA CYS A 173 -6.64 14.66 -3.16
C CYS A 173 -6.44 15.22 -4.56
#